data_011cd428ca0f3bc92acd47e23af3edf3
#
_entry.id   011cd428ca0f3bc92acd47e23af3edf3
#
_cell.length_a   1.000
_cell.length_b   1.000
_cell.length_c   1.000
_cell.angle_alpha   90.00
_cell.angle_beta   90.00
_cell.angle_gamma   90.00
#
_symmetry.space_group_name_H-M   'P 1'
#
loop_
_entity.id
_entity.type
_entity.pdbx_description
1 polymer ?
#
loop_
_entity_poly.entity_id
_entity_poly.type
_entity_poly.pdbx_seq_one_letter_code
_entity_poly.pdbx_strand_id
1 'polypeptide(L)'
;GGVVLNRAVGGINPEAVRQMVEFSGSRGRVVWLPTFDAEWYVKNVGEGGSAFVPIIQNGLPVPDILEIFSLVAEHDLLLAMGHSAPEEVLALIPEAKRLGVQRILVTHVFSQGATREQMQQMASEDAIMEIDWLAVLNGSRSITDYTMAIREIGAEFFVMSTDLGQAGNPLHPEGWHAYIGAMREAGVSGEDIDPMSRRNP
;
A
#
# COMPACT_ATOMS: atom_id res chain seq x y z
N GLY A 1 13.88 6.00 2.34
CA GLY A 1 13.13 6.91 1.47
C GLY A 1 12.43 6.17 0.35
N GLY A 2 11.64 6.89 -0.44
CA GLY A 2 10.91 6.33 -1.55
C GLY A 2 10.47 7.40 -2.54
N VAL A 3 9.90 6.96 -3.64
CA VAL A 3 9.27 7.81 -4.65
C VAL A 3 7.79 7.45 -4.79
N VAL A 4 6.95 8.46 -4.92
CA VAL A 4 5.51 8.30 -5.21
C VAL A 4 5.26 8.78 -6.63
N LEU A 5 4.71 7.91 -7.47
CA LEU A 5 4.56 8.13 -8.91
C LEU A 5 3.32 8.99 -9.24
N ASN A 6 3.18 10.10 -8.51
CA ASN A 6 2.20 11.13 -8.80
C ASN A 6 2.67 12.06 -9.93
N ARG A 7 1.79 12.91 -10.45
CA ARG A 7 2.09 13.88 -11.53
C ARG A 7 3.29 14.78 -11.21
N ALA A 8 3.54 15.07 -9.95
CA ALA A 8 4.66 15.91 -9.52
C ALA A 8 6.05 15.37 -9.93
N VAL A 9 6.17 14.05 -10.13
CA VAL A 9 7.39 13.38 -10.61
C VAL A 9 7.26 12.89 -12.05
N GLY A 10 6.22 13.32 -12.76
CA GLY A 10 5.94 12.92 -14.15
C GLY A 10 5.01 11.70 -14.29
N GLY A 11 4.31 11.30 -13.22
CA GLY A 11 3.41 10.12 -13.24
C GLY A 11 4.18 8.81 -13.20
N ILE A 12 3.78 7.84 -14.04
CA ILE A 12 4.49 6.56 -14.20
C ILE A 12 5.81 6.81 -14.92
N ASN A 13 6.81 7.21 -14.16
CA ASN A 13 8.09 7.70 -14.66
C ASN A 13 9.25 6.79 -14.18
N PRO A 14 9.76 5.87 -15.04
CA PRO A 14 10.88 5.01 -14.68
C PRO A 14 12.14 5.78 -14.29
N GLU A 15 12.38 6.97 -14.88
CA GLU A 15 13.55 7.78 -14.55
C GLU A 15 13.51 8.29 -13.10
N ALA A 16 12.34 8.59 -12.55
CA ALA A 16 12.22 8.96 -11.14
C ALA A 16 12.65 7.81 -10.20
N VAL A 17 12.40 6.56 -10.60
CA VAL A 17 12.86 5.37 -9.85
C VAL A 17 14.37 5.21 -9.97
N ARG A 18 14.95 5.35 -11.18
CA ARG A 18 16.41 5.30 -11.39
C ARG A 18 17.12 6.35 -10.54
N GLN A 19 16.66 7.58 -10.58
CA GLN A 19 17.23 8.66 -9.76
C GLN A 19 17.16 8.34 -8.26
N MET A 20 16.06 7.78 -7.79
CA MET A 20 15.91 7.40 -6.37
C MET A 20 16.97 6.37 -5.94
N VAL A 21 17.26 5.37 -6.76
CA VAL A 21 18.23 4.33 -6.39
C VAL A 21 19.69 4.81 -6.50
N GLU A 22 19.95 5.81 -7.35
CA GLU A 22 21.28 6.41 -7.54
C GLU A 22 21.67 7.40 -6.43
N PHE A 23 20.71 7.89 -5.63
CA PHE A 23 21.03 8.82 -4.54
C PHE A 23 22.04 8.26 -3.56
N SER A 24 22.98 9.10 -3.16
CA SER A 24 24.03 8.77 -2.20
C SER A 24 23.48 8.14 -0.92
N GLY A 25 24.08 7.03 -0.48
CA GLY A 25 23.69 6.30 0.70
C GLY A 25 22.67 5.19 0.44
N SER A 26 22.25 4.97 -0.80
CA SER A 26 21.41 3.83 -1.24
C SER A 26 20.20 3.57 -0.31
N ARG A 27 19.50 4.63 0.08
CA ARG A 27 18.38 4.57 1.04
C ARG A 27 17.00 4.68 0.40
N GLY A 28 16.92 4.68 -0.93
CA GLY A 28 15.67 4.45 -1.66
C GLY A 28 15.25 3.00 -1.44
N ARG A 29 14.01 2.76 -0.99
CA ARG A 29 13.52 1.43 -0.65
C ARG A 29 12.14 1.14 -1.20
N VAL A 30 11.32 2.17 -1.42
CA VAL A 30 9.92 1.99 -1.75
C VAL A 30 9.56 2.79 -2.99
N VAL A 31 8.87 2.15 -3.91
CA VAL A 31 8.19 2.78 -5.05
C VAL A 31 6.70 2.66 -4.84
N TRP A 32 6.02 3.78 -4.60
CA TRP A 32 4.56 3.83 -4.59
C TRP A 32 4.03 4.13 -5.97
N LEU A 33 3.10 3.33 -6.44
CA LEU A 33 2.19 3.72 -7.51
C LEU A 33 1.41 4.98 -7.10
N PRO A 34 0.69 5.65 -8.02
CA PRO A 34 0.02 6.90 -7.71
C PRO A 34 -0.84 6.82 -6.45
N THR A 35 -0.79 7.88 -5.64
CA THR A 35 -1.62 8.05 -4.43
C THR A 35 -2.72 9.07 -4.68
N PHE A 36 -2.50 10.35 -4.40
CA PHE A 36 -3.49 11.42 -4.63
C PHE A 36 -3.84 11.63 -6.10
N ASP A 37 -2.96 11.22 -7.03
CA ASP A 37 -3.21 11.23 -8.47
C ASP A 37 -3.66 9.87 -9.01
N ALA A 38 -3.93 8.85 -8.18
CA ALA A 38 -4.51 7.58 -8.62
C ALA A 38 -5.92 7.78 -9.17
N GLU A 39 -6.28 7.02 -10.22
CA GLU A 39 -7.59 7.11 -10.85
C GLU A 39 -8.72 6.90 -9.83
N TRP A 40 -8.60 5.84 -9.02
CA TRP A 40 -9.56 5.54 -7.96
C TRP A 40 -9.72 6.72 -6.99
N TYR A 41 -8.60 7.28 -6.51
CA TYR A 41 -8.62 8.38 -5.54
C TYR A 41 -9.27 9.63 -6.11
N VAL A 42 -8.87 10.03 -7.31
CA VAL A 42 -9.42 11.23 -7.98
C VAL A 42 -10.93 11.11 -8.22
N LYS A 43 -11.41 9.91 -8.57
CA LYS A 43 -12.82 9.68 -8.85
C LYS A 43 -13.71 9.55 -7.61
N ASN A 44 -13.16 9.03 -6.49
CA ASN A 44 -13.97 8.68 -5.31
C ASN A 44 -13.75 9.60 -4.11
N VAL A 45 -12.59 10.25 -4.00
CA VAL A 45 -12.20 11.04 -2.83
C VAL A 45 -11.83 12.47 -3.22
N GLY A 46 -11.19 12.67 -4.36
CA GLY A 46 -10.75 13.98 -4.83
C GLY A 46 -11.89 14.90 -5.25
N GLU A 47 -11.55 16.18 -5.44
CA GLU A 47 -12.48 17.18 -6.00
C GLU A 47 -12.73 16.93 -7.48
N GLY A 48 -13.57 16.09 -7.90
CA GLY A 48 -13.85 15.64 -9.26
C GLY A 48 -13.40 16.57 -10.41
N GLY A 49 -12.98 15.99 -11.54
CA GLY A 49 -12.50 16.74 -12.71
C GLY A 49 -10.98 16.97 -12.78
N SER A 50 -10.23 16.58 -11.76
CA SER A 50 -8.76 16.58 -11.82
C SER A 50 -8.23 15.48 -12.74
N ALA A 51 -7.12 15.75 -13.44
CA ALA A 51 -6.41 14.71 -14.18
C ALA A 51 -5.80 13.69 -13.23
N PHE A 52 -5.87 12.42 -13.60
CA PHE A 52 -5.24 11.33 -12.85
C PHE A 52 -4.12 10.68 -13.65
N VAL A 53 -3.33 9.83 -12.99
CA VAL A 53 -2.25 9.04 -13.60
C VAL A 53 -2.78 7.61 -13.78
N PRO A 54 -3.05 7.17 -15.02
CA PRO A 54 -3.53 5.81 -15.24
C PRO A 54 -2.39 4.81 -15.07
N ILE A 55 -2.69 3.68 -14.45
CA ILE A 55 -1.79 2.52 -14.32
C ILE A 55 -2.22 1.36 -15.23
N ILE A 56 -3.49 1.33 -15.60
CA ILE A 56 -4.08 0.39 -16.55
C ILE A 56 -4.78 1.18 -17.67
N GLN A 57 -4.57 0.80 -18.91
CA GLN A 57 -5.28 1.33 -20.07
C GLN A 57 -5.75 0.18 -20.97
N ASN A 58 -7.00 0.22 -21.41
CA ASN A 58 -7.61 -0.83 -22.21
C ASN A 58 -7.47 -2.25 -21.60
N GLY A 59 -7.52 -2.36 -20.29
CA GLY A 59 -7.40 -3.61 -19.55
C GLY A 59 -5.95 -4.15 -19.43
N LEU A 60 -4.95 -3.39 -19.84
CA LEU A 60 -3.53 -3.77 -19.78
C LEU A 60 -2.73 -2.75 -18.95
N PRO A 61 -1.69 -3.19 -18.23
CA PRO A 61 -0.74 -2.29 -17.60
C PRO A 61 -0.12 -1.33 -18.62
N VAL A 62 0.04 -0.07 -18.26
CA VAL A 62 0.75 0.88 -19.13
C VAL A 62 2.21 0.45 -19.29
N PRO A 63 2.85 0.65 -20.47
CA PRO A 63 4.20 0.12 -20.74
C PRO A 63 5.24 0.52 -19.69
N ASP A 64 5.24 1.78 -19.27
CA ASP A 64 6.22 2.30 -18.32
C ASP A 64 6.12 1.64 -16.93
N ILE A 65 4.94 1.09 -16.54
CA ILE A 65 4.78 0.38 -15.27
C ILE A 65 5.51 -0.95 -15.28
N LEU A 66 5.59 -1.63 -16.43
CA LEU A 66 6.33 -2.88 -16.57
C LEU A 66 7.84 -2.63 -16.45
N GLU A 67 8.32 -1.51 -16.97
CA GLU A 67 9.71 -1.08 -16.78
C GLU A 67 10.00 -0.77 -15.31
N ILE A 68 9.08 -0.09 -14.62
CA ILE A 68 9.20 0.16 -13.18
C ILE A 68 9.23 -1.14 -12.39
N PHE A 69 8.41 -2.13 -12.72
CA PHE A 69 8.45 -3.44 -12.05
C PHE A 69 9.80 -4.13 -12.24
N SER A 70 10.40 -4.03 -13.42
CA SER A 70 11.75 -4.55 -13.68
C SER A 70 12.80 -3.84 -12.82
N LEU A 71 12.75 -2.53 -12.69
CA LEU A 71 13.64 -1.75 -11.82
C LEU A 71 13.45 -2.10 -10.33
N VAL A 72 12.19 -2.27 -9.90
CA VAL A 72 11.87 -2.69 -8.53
C VAL A 72 12.48 -4.05 -8.22
N ALA A 73 12.38 -5.01 -9.15
CA ALA A 73 12.95 -6.34 -9.02
C ALA A 73 14.49 -6.30 -9.02
N GLU A 74 15.10 -5.57 -9.95
CA GLU A 74 16.56 -5.45 -10.09
C GLU A 74 17.21 -4.88 -8.83
N HIS A 75 16.58 -3.90 -8.19
CA HIS A 75 17.12 -3.20 -7.01
C HIS A 75 16.56 -3.70 -5.68
N ASP A 76 15.82 -4.82 -5.67
CA ASP A 76 15.21 -5.42 -4.49
C ASP A 76 14.41 -4.38 -3.66
N LEU A 77 13.54 -3.60 -4.33
CA LEU A 77 12.72 -2.58 -3.71
C LEU A 77 11.35 -3.14 -3.29
N LEU A 78 10.66 -2.40 -2.45
CA LEU A 78 9.25 -2.62 -2.13
C LEU A 78 8.39 -1.89 -3.16
N LEU A 79 7.49 -2.62 -3.81
CA LEU A 79 6.43 -2.06 -4.63
C LEU A 79 5.18 -1.83 -3.78
N ALA A 80 4.77 -0.58 -3.60
CA ALA A 80 3.53 -0.24 -2.92
C ALA A 80 2.46 0.20 -3.94
N MET A 81 1.25 -0.36 -3.83
CA MET A 81 0.19 -0.21 -4.84
C MET A 81 -0.51 1.17 -4.80
N GLY A 82 -0.11 2.06 -3.88
CA GLY A 82 -0.68 3.40 -3.78
C GLY A 82 -2.19 3.38 -3.48
N HIS A 83 -2.93 4.32 -4.06
CA HIS A 83 -4.39 4.37 -3.90
C HIS A 83 -5.12 3.76 -5.12
N SER A 84 -4.60 2.66 -5.64
CA SER A 84 -5.18 1.94 -6.78
C SER A 84 -6.44 1.18 -6.38
N ALA A 85 -7.38 1.03 -7.32
CA ALA A 85 -8.56 0.19 -7.11
C ALA A 85 -8.16 -1.27 -6.85
N PRO A 86 -8.93 -2.04 -6.05
CA PRO A 86 -8.63 -3.44 -5.79
C PRO A 86 -8.51 -4.29 -7.07
N GLU A 87 -9.31 -3.98 -8.09
CA GLU A 87 -9.27 -4.66 -9.40
C GLU A 87 -7.97 -4.36 -10.14
N GLU A 88 -7.46 -3.14 -10.07
CA GLU A 88 -6.17 -2.75 -10.64
C GLU A 88 -5.02 -3.47 -9.91
N VAL A 89 -5.08 -3.51 -8.58
CA VAL A 89 -4.10 -4.22 -7.75
C VAL A 89 -4.03 -5.70 -8.14
N LEU A 90 -5.19 -6.38 -8.22
CA LEU A 90 -5.27 -7.79 -8.61
C LEU A 90 -4.79 -8.06 -10.04
N ALA A 91 -4.95 -7.10 -10.94
CA ALA A 91 -4.43 -7.21 -12.31
C ALA A 91 -2.90 -7.00 -12.37
N LEU A 92 -2.33 -6.17 -11.48
CA LEU A 92 -0.91 -5.82 -11.50
C LEU A 92 -0.02 -6.80 -10.72
N ILE A 93 -0.51 -7.42 -9.64
CA ILE A 93 0.28 -8.36 -8.82
C ILE A 93 0.90 -9.48 -9.67
N PRO A 94 0.15 -10.22 -10.52
CA PRO A 94 0.73 -11.28 -11.34
C PRO A 94 1.82 -10.77 -12.30
N GLU A 95 1.64 -9.59 -12.88
CA GLU A 95 2.63 -8.98 -13.78
C GLU A 95 3.90 -8.56 -13.04
N ALA A 96 3.75 -7.97 -11.85
CA ALA A 96 4.89 -7.62 -11.00
C ALA A 96 5.68 -8.88 -10.58
N LYS A 97 4.99 -9.94 -10.15
CA LYS A 97 5.60 -11.23 -9.80
C LYS A 97 6.30 -11.86 -10.99
N ARG A 98 5.68 -11.86 -12.17
CA ARG A 98 6.28 -12.39 -13.42
C ARG A 98 7.58 -11.67 -13.77
N LEU A 99 7.70 -10.39 -13.48
CA LEU A 99 8.91 -9.58 -13.68
C LEU A 99 9.91 -9.66 -12.52
N GLY A 100 9.63 -10.48 -11.49
CA GLY A 100 10.56 -10.77 -10.41
C GLY A 100 10.42 -9.90 -9.17
N VAL A 101 9.37 -9.08 -9.07
CA VAL A 101 9.11 -8.29 -7.85
C VAL A 101 8.80 -9.23 -6.70
N GLN A 102 9.61 -9.17 -5.63
CA GLN A 102 9.47 -10.06 -4.47
C GLN A 102 8.55 -9.49 -3.39
N ARG A 103 8.58 -8.17 -3.20
CA ARG A 103 7.89 -7.49 -2.12
C ARG A 103 6.82 -6.55 -2.66
N ILE A 104 5.56 -6.86 -2.36
CA ILE A 104 4.40 -6.09 -2.79
C ILE A 104 3.59 -5.68 -1.56
N LEU A 105 3.34 -4.38 -1.41
CA LEU A 105 2.50 -3.80 -0.37
C LEU A 105 1.21 -3.25 -0.98
N VAL A 106 0.08 -3.76 -0.55
CA VAL A 106 -1.23 -3.18 -0.88
C VAL A 106 -1.52 -2.09 0.14
N THR A 107 -1.30 -0.84 -0.27
CA THR A 107 -1.43 0.34 0.58
C THR A 107 -2.89 0.54 0.99
N HIS A 108 -3.15 0.71 2.29
CA HIS A 108 -4.48 1.03 2.85
C HIS A 108 -5.60 0.15 2.29
N VAL A 109 -5.42 -1.17 2.28
CA VAL A 109 -6.27 -2.15 1.57
C VAL A 109 -7.78 -1.97 1.79
N PHE A 110 -8.17 -1.49 2.97
CA PHE A 110 -9.56 -1.22 3.29
C PHE A 110 -10.07 0.12 2.73
N SER A 111 -9.19 1.10 2.58
CA SER A 111 -9.58 2.47 2.20
C SER A 111 -10.09 2.53 0.76
N GLN A 112 -9.53 1.72 -0.14
CA GLN A 112 -10.01 1.58 -1.52
C GLN A 112 -11.20 0.61 -1.66
N GLY A 113 -11.69 0.06 -0.56
CA GLY A 113 -12.90 -0.76 -0.55
C GLY A 113 -12.70 -2.21 -1.00
N ALA A 114 -11.50 -2.77 -0.84
CA ALA A 114 -11.26 -4.18 -1.13
C ALA A 114 -12.20 -5.09 -0.35
N THR A 115 -12.81 -6.05 -1.04
CA THR A 115 -13.64 -7.08 -0.40
C THR A 115 -12.76 -8.13 0.28
N ARG A 116 -13.36 -8.94 1.13
CA ARG A 116 -12.65 -10.03 1.80
C ARG A 116 -12.07 -11.05 0.81
N GLU A 117 -12.84 -11.36 -0.22
CA GLU A 117 -12.42 -12.27 -1.29
C GLU A 117 -11.24 -11.70 -2.09
N GLN A 118 -11.26 -10.39 -2.37
CA GLN A 118 -10.14 -9.71 -3.04
C GLN A 118 -8.88 -9.73 -2.17
N MET A 119 -9.01 -9.49 -0.86
CA MET A 119 -7.89 -9.59 0.08
C MET A 119 -7.31 -11.01 0.15
N GLN A 120 -8.15 -12.04 0.15
CA GLN A 120 -7.71 -13.44 0.08
C GLN A 120 -6.96 -13.75 -1.22
N GLN A 121 -7.42 -13.19 -2.35
CA GLN A 121 -6.71 -13.32 -3.63
C GLN A 121 -5.34 -12.63 -3.58
N MET A 122 -5.25 -11.41 -3.02
CA MET A 122 -3.98 -10.70 -2.83
C MET A 122 -3.01 -11.50 -1.94
N ALA A 123 -3.51 -12.05 -0.83
CA ALA A 123 -2.72 -12.91 0.05
C ALA A 123 -2.23 -14.20 -0.63
N SER A 124 -3.05 -14.81 -1.50
CA SER A 124 -2.66 -16.02 -2.26
C SER A 124 -1.52 -15.77 -3.24
N GLU A 125 -1.28 -14.51 -3.60
CA GLU A 125 -0.14 -14.04 -4.42
C GLU A 125 1.02 -13.49 -3.56
N ASP A 126 1.05 -13.78 -2.26
CA ASP A 126 2.05 -13.31 -1.30
C ASP A 126 2.18 -11.76 -1.24
N ALA A 127 1.10 -11.04 -1.48
CA ALA A 127 1.08 -9.60 -1.26
C ALA A 127 0.76 -9.29 0.22
N ILE A 128 1.49 -8.34 0.78
CA ILE A 128 1.25 -7.84 2.15
C ILE A 128 0.26 -6.68 2.09
N MET A 129 -0.71 -6.67 2.97
CA MET A 129 -1.78 -5.67 3.03
C MET A 129 -1.58 -4.73 4.20
N GLU A 130 -1.58 -3.43 3.93
CA GLU A 130 -1.45 -2.41 4.96
C GLU A 130 -2.80 -2.10 5.60
N ILE A 131 -2.83 -2.13 6.94
CA ILE A 131 -3.93 -1.67 7.79
C ILE A 131 -3.43 -0.49 8.62
N ASP A 132 -4.13 0.64 8.55
CA ASP A 132 -3.65 1.90 9.10
C ASP A 132 -4.52 2.41 10.27
N TRP A 133 -3.86 3.12 11.22
CA TRP A 133 -4.53 3.69 12.36
C TRP A 133 -5.41 4.90 12.00
N LEU A 134 -5.04 5.67 10.99
CA LEU A 134 -5.78 6.86 10.59
C LEU A 134 -7.23 6.53 10.21
N ALA A 135 -7.46 5.44 9.50
CA ALA A 135 -8.80 5.02 9.10
C ALA A 135 -9.68 4.65 10.31
N VAL A 136 -9.10 4.14 11.38
CA VAL A 136 -9.81 3.88 12.65
C VAL A 136 -10.03 5.19 13.41
N LEU A 137 -9.01 6.03 13.50
CA LEU A 137 -9.06 7.31 14.22
C LEU A 137 -10.14 8.25 13.66
N ASN A 138 -10.28 8.31 12.35
CA ASN A 138 -11.28 9.16 11.68
C ASN A 138 -12.66 8.49 11.53
N GLY A 139 -12.82 7.24 11.99
CA GLY A 139 -14.08 6.50 11.97
C GLY A 139 -14.48 5.93 10.61
N SER A 140 -13.61 5.98 9.61
CA SER A 140 -13.89 5.40 8.28
C SER A 140 -13.83 3.86 8.30
N ARG A 141 -13.09 3.29 9.27
CA ARG A 141 -13.01 1.85 9.52
C ARG A 141 -13.09 1.55 11.02
N SER A 142 -13.47 0.33 11.35
CA SER A 142 -13.49 -0.14 12.74
C SER A 142 -12.32 -1.11 12.98
N ILE A 143 -11.88 -1.19 14.23
CA ILE A 143 -10.94 -2.23 14.66
C ILE A 143 -11.49 -3.63 14.38
N THR A 144 -12.82 -3.81 14.47
CA THR A 144 -13.48 -5.07 14.17
C THR A 144 -13.26 -5.53 12.74
N ASP A 145 -13.28 -4.60 11.76
CA ASP A 145 -13.00 -4.94 10.35
C ASP A 145 -11.61 -5.55 10.19
N TYR A 146 -10.62 -4.96 10.87
CA TYR A 146 -9.23 -5.44 10.85
C TYR A 146 -9.09 -6.80 11.53
N THR A 147 -9.66 -6.95 12.73
CA THR A 147 -9.56 -8.21 13.48
C THR A 147 -10.23 -9.38 12.77
N MET A 148 -11.35 -9.13 12.08
CA MET A 148 -12.00 -10.14 11.25
C MET A 148 -11.12 -10.54 10.06
N ALA A 149 -10.50 -9.58 9.37
CA ALA A 149 -9.59 -9.86 8.26
C ALA A 149 -8.38 -10.69 8.71
N ILE A 150 -7.75 -10.29 9.83
CA ILE A 150 -6.59 -10.99 10.38
C ILE A 150 -6.93 -12.45 10.73
N ARG A 151 -8.10 -12.69 11.35
CA ARG A 151 -8.55 -14.05 11.69
C ARG A 151 -8.84 -14.94 10.48
N GLU A 152 -9.35 -14.35 9.39
CA GLU A 152 -9.77 -15.08 8.20
C GLU A 152 -8.62 -15.33 7.23
N ILE A 153 -7.63 -14.42 7.17
CA ILE A 153 -6.57 -14.42 6.15
C ILE A 153 -5.22 -14.85 6.75
N GLY A 154 -4.92 -14.39 7.98
CA GLY A 154 -3.65 -14.62 8.68
C GLY A 154 -2.88 -13.32 8.92
N ALA A 155 -2.29 -13.18 10.11
CA ALA A 155 -1.50 -12.00 10.49
C ALA A 155 -0.24 -11.82 9.65
N GLU A 156 0.28 -12.90 9.07
CA GLU A 156 1.45 -12.91 8.18
C GLU A 156 1.24 -12.12 6.90
N PHE A 157 0.00 -11.88 6.49
CA PHE A 157 -0.33 -11.12 5.29
C PHE A 157 -0.66 -9.64 5.57
N PHE A 158 -0.49 -9.17 6.80
CA PHE A 158 -0.77 -7.78 7.14
C PHE A 158 0.44 -7.06 7.70
N VAL A 159 0.49 -5.75 7.46
CA VAL A 159 1.38 -4.82 8.12
C VAL A 159 0.58 -3.70 8.76
N MET A 160 0.92 -3.35 9.99
CA MET A 160 0.34 -2.22 10.70
C MET A 160 1.12 -0.95 10.39
N SER A 161 0.42 0.13 10.08
CA SER A 161 0.97 1.48 9.98
C SER A 161 0.09 2.49 10.71
N THR A 162 0.55 3.72 10.86
CA THR A 162 -0.31 4.75 11.48
C THR A 162 -0.91 5.69 10.47
N ASP A 163 -0.25 5.96 9.37
CA ASP A 163 -0.57 7.03 8.41
C ASP A 163 -0.82 8.40 9.07
N LEU A 164 -0.12 8.68 10.19
CA LEU A 164 -0.24 9.91 10.97
C LEU A 164 0.87 10.91 10.59
N GLY A 165 0.61 11.77 9.63
CA GLY A 165 1.54 12.83 9.23
C GLY A 165 0.82 14.15 8.95
N GLN A 166 -0.50 14.15 8.99
CA GLN A 166 -1.34 15.28 8.68
C GLN A 166 -1.47 16.21 9.90
N ALA A 167 -1.57 17.50 9.63
CA ALA A 167 -1.76 18.50 10.70
C ALA A 167 -3.03 18.20 11.52
N GLY A 168 -2.91 18.26 12.83
CA GLY A 168 -4.02 18.02 13.76
C GLY A 168 -4.17 16.59 14.24
N ASN A 169 -3.47 15.62 13.62
CA ASN A 169 -3.42 14.25 14.11
C ASN A 169 -2.46 14.09 15.32
N PRO A 170 -2.65 13.06 16.16
CA PRO A 170 -1.68 12.70 17.19
C PRO A 170 -0.28 12.46 16.62
N LEU A 171 0.75 12.61 17.43
CA LEU A 171 2.09 12.22 17.04
C LEU A 171 2.17 10.71 16.80
N HIS A 172 3.02 10.30 15.87
CA HIS A 172 3.17 8.88 15.50
C HIS A 172 3.36 7.93 16.69
N PRO A 173 4.22 8.20 17.71
CA PRO A 173 4.35 7.31 18.86
C PRO A 173 3.08 7.16 19.69
N GLU A 174 2.31 8.24 19.83
CA GLU A 174 1.03 8.24 20.56
C GLU A 174 -0.02 7.42 19.82
N GLY A 175 -0.16 7.66 18.51
CA GLY A 175 -1.06 6.91 17.65
C GLY A 175 -0.71 5.43 17.57
N TRP A 176 0.59 5.12 17.49
CA TRP A 176 1.06 3.73 17.49
C TRP A 176 0.72 3.00 18.78
N HIS A 177 0.92 3.66 19.93
CA HIS A 177 0.56 3.09 21.23
C HIS A 177 -0.96 2.84 21.35
N ALA A 178 -1.77 3.80 20.93
CA ALA A 178 -3.23 3.68 20.90
C ALA A 178 -3.67 2.53 19.98
N TYR A 179 -3.08 2.41 18.78
CA TYR A 179 -3.39 1.36 17.82
C TYR A 179 -3.12 -0.04 18.40
N ILE A 180 -1.92 -0.26 18.95
CA ILE A 180 -1.59 -1.55 19.59
C ILE A 180 -2.55 -1.84 20.76
N GLY A 181 -2.91 -0.83 21.57
CA GLY A 181 -3.89 -0.96 22.64
C GLY A 181 -5.25 -1.44 22.13
N ALA A 182 -5.79 -0.75 21.10
CA ALA A 182 -7.06 -1.08 20.49
C ALA A 182 -7.09 -2.50 19.86
N MET A 183 -6.00 -2.92 19.21
CA MET A 183 -5.88 -4.28 18.65
C MET A 183 -5.92 -5.33 19.76
N ARG A 184 -5.23 -5.12 20.89
CA ARG A 184 -5.24 -6.02 22.07
C ARG A 184 -6.62 -6.08 22.70
N GLU A 185 -7.28 -4.96 22.91
CA GLU A 185 -8.63 -4.88 23.46
C GLU A 185 -9.64 -5.61 22.58
N ALA A 186 -9.45 -5.58 21.25
CA ALA A 186 -10.24 -6.33 20.30
C ALA A 186 -9.88 -7.83 20.20
N GLY A 187 -8.92 -8.29 21.01
CA GLY A 187 -8.55 -9.70 21.15
C GLY A 187 -7.54 -10.21 20.14
N VAL A 188 -6.77 -9.31 19.48
CA VAL A 188 -5.61 -9.71 18.67
C VAL A 188 -4.46 -10.09 19.60
N SER A 189 -3.88 -11.26 19.41
CA SER A 189 -2.81 -11.77 20.26
C SER A 189 -1.50 -11.00 20.07
N GLY A 190 -0.61 -11.05 21.05
CA GLY A 190 0.74 -10.52 20.89
C GLY A 190 1.55 -11.25 19.84
N GLU A 191 1.25 -12.53 19.60
CA GLU A 191 1.87 -13.37 18.58
C GLU A 191 1.45 -12.94 17.18
N ASP A 192 0.24 -12.41 16.99
CA ASP A 192 -0.23 -11.85 15.73
C ASP A 192 0.25 -10.39 15.52
N ILE A 193 0.28 -9.59 16.59
CA ILE A 193 0.75 -8.19 16.53
C ILE A 193 2.25 -8.12 16.17
N ASP A 194 3.08 -9.02 16.67
CA ASP A 194 4.53 -8.99 16.44
C ASP A 194 4.91 -9.11 14.94
N PRO A 195 4.38 -10.09 14.15
CA PRO A 195 4.66 -10.10 12.72
C PRO A 195 4.16 -8.83 12.01
N MET A 196 2.95 -8.38 12.26
CA MET A 196 2.38 -7.21 11.59
C MET A 196 3.10 -5.90 11.89
N SER A 197 3.74 -5.78 13.06
CA SER A 197 4.38 -4.55 13.51
C SER A 197 5.90 -4.54 13.38
N ARG A 198 6.55 -5.69 13.22
CA ARG A 198 8.03 -5.82 13.33
C ARG A 198 8.67 -6.71 12.28
N ARG A 199 8.00 -7.76 11.78
CA ARG A 199 8.62 -8.73 10.87
C ARG A 199 8.19 -8.53 9.42
N ASN A 200 6.91 -8.18 9.19
CA ASN A 200 6.38 -7.96 7.85
C ASN A 200 6.78 -6.58 7.26
N PRO A 201 6.97 -5.50 8.09
CA PRO A 201 7.42 -4.21 7.59
C PRO A 201 8.78 -4.22 6.89
#